data_f815996d07c94aa591800c777dc755dd
#
_entry.id   f815996d07c94aa591800c777dc755dd
#
_cell.length_a   1.000
_cell.length_b   1.000
_cell.length_c   1.000
_cell.angle_alpha   90.00
_cell.angle_beta   90.00
_cell.angle_gamma   90.00
#
_symmetry.space_group_name_H-M   'P 1'
#
loop_
_entity.id
_entity.type
_entity.pdbx_description
1 polymer ?
#
loop_
_entity_poly.entity_id
_entity_poly.type
_entity_poly.pdbx_seq_one_letter_code
_entity_poly.pdbx_strand_id
1 'polypeptide(L)'
;MKKNIALLLGLVLGLSFVSCSSDEDDDENVNGKGKYLAEMTVTRYDWKDGKRSDEGKLYQIYKYNEKDQLISQESPYFGYRQTPIYNDNGDCTEQKFYNYKTDEYLGYNKRELNLADSVFIIYSYNWKNELVSTTKYEYTYGYKLIRETEIIDSIGKDHGKIWTYSYSENTQTIELTNLKDGSLIEKQVNELDSYGNATKATINVFYDFALSPITHEYTFKYNYDSQGRILRKTHSTVSQGYTEYTYNNDGTIKKEHYAEALNTDYKEIYDLEYTYKYKKK
;
A
#
# COMPACT_ATOMS: atom_id res chain seq x y z
N MET A 1 11.11 -17.22 24.78
CA MET A 1 11.39 -16.81 23.39
C MET A 1 10.34 -15.79 22.99
N LYS A 2 10.64 -14.49 23.04
CA LYS A 2 9.75 -13.42 22.63
C LYS A 2 9.86 -13.30 21.11
N LYS A 3 8.78 -13.61 20.38
CA LYS A 3 8.70 -13.37 18.95
C LYS A 3 8.60 -11.86 18.73
N ASN A 4 9.64 -11.27 18.14
CA ASN A 4 9.58 -9.92 17.62
C ASN A 4 8.58 -9.91 16.46
N ILE A 5 7.42 -9.32 16.70
CA ILE A 5 6.49 -8.96 15.64
C ILE A 5 7.12 -7.74 14.98
N ALA A 6 7.83 -7.98 13.88
CA ALA A 6 8.16 -6.92 12.94
C ALA A 6 6.81 -6.39 12.41
N LEU A 7 6.43 -5.22 12.88
CA LEU A 7 5.28 -4.49 12.37
C LEU A 7 5.64 -4.07 10.94
N LEU A 8 5.26 -4.90 9.98
CA LEU A 8 5.31 -4.52 8.57
C LEU A 8 4.25 -3.44 8.39
N LEU A 9 4.65 -2.19 8.57
CA LEU A 9 3.84 -1.04 8.20
C LEU A 9 3.73 -1.04 6.68
N GLY A 10 2.77 -1.83 6.17
CA GLY A 10 2.36 -1.75 4.79
C GLY A 10 1.94 -0.31 4.53
N LEU A 11 2.71 0.37 3.70
CA LEU A 11 2.39 1.67 3.15
C LEU A 11 1.06 1.51 2.41
N VAL A 12 -0.05 1.79 3.10
CA VAL A 12 -1.33 2.02 2.44
C VAL A 12 -1.19 3.40 1.81
N LEU A 13 -0.54 3.43 0.64
CA LEU A 13 -0.77 4.50 -0.31
C LEU A 13 -2.29 4.54 -0.51
N GLY A 14 -2.89 5.58 0.05
CA GLY A 14 -4.30 5.82 -0.11
C GLY A 14 -4.61 5.69 -1.60
N LEU A 15 -5.47 4.76 -1.94
CA LEU A 15 -6.24 4.83 -3.16
C LEU A 15 -7.04 6.12 -3.06
N SER A 16 -6.42 7.23 -3.44
CA SER A 16 -7.12 8.44 -3.79
C SER A 16 -7.95 8.07 -5.00
N PHE A 17 -9.20 7.71 -4.76
CA PHE A 17 -10.21 7.73 -5.79
C PHE A 17 -10.27 9.17 -6.28
N VAL A 18 -9.59 9.44 -7.39
CA VAL A 18 -9.79 10.68 -8.13
C VAL A 18 -11.25 10.64 -8.56
N SER A 19 -12.06 11.45 -7.90
CA SER A 19 -13.37 11.83 -8.40
C SER A 19 -13.13 12.62 -9.68
N CYS A 20 -13.12 11.94 -10.82
CA CYS A 20 -13.28 12.58 -12.09
C CYS A 20 -14.72 13.06 -12.19
N SER A 21 -14.93 14.35 -11.97
CA SER A 21 -16.09 15.05 -12.51
C SER A 21 -15.87 15.15 -14.02
N SER A 22 -16.51 14.32 -14.80
CA SER A 22 -16.68 14.48 -16.23
C SER A 22 -18.16 14.61 -16.54
N ASP A 23 -18.41 15.51 -17.46
CA ASP A 23 -19.64 16.04 -17.99
C ASP A 23 -20.73 15.02 -18.32
N GLU A 24 -21.93 15.58 -18.40
CA GLU A 24 -23.22 15.01 -18.72
C GLU A 24 -23.18 14.03 -19.90
N ASP A 25 -23.56 12.77 -19.61
CA ASP A 25 -24.36 11.96 -20.55
C ASP A 25 -25.17 10.93 -19.76
N ASP A 26 -26.44 10.84 -20.10
CA ASP A 26 -27.48 10.00 -19.51
C ASP A 26 -27.16 8.51 -19.72
N ASP A 27 -26.65 7.85 -18.66
CA ASP A 27 -26.84 6.43 -18.45
C ASP A 27 -26.93 6.15 -16.95
N GLU A 28 -27.83 5.24 -16.54
CA GLU A 28 -28.09 4.85 -15.15
C GLU A 28 -26.83 4.29 -14.47
N ASN A 29 -25.85 5.14 -14.20
CA ASN A 29 -24.56 4.77 -13.65
C ASN A 29 -24.64 4.71 -12.13
N VAL A 30 -24.17 3.63 -11.55
CA VAL A 30 -24.27 3.20 -10.14
C VAL A 30 -23.70 4.23 -9.14
N ASN A 31 -22.96 5.23 -9.59
CA ASN A 31 -22.53 6.41 -8.83
C ASN A 31 -23.52 7.58 -8.89
N GLY A 32 -24.83 7.27 -9.02
CA GLY A 32 -25.90 8.27 -9.09
C GLY A 32 -25.89 9.23 -7.91
N LYS A 33 -26.11 10.51 -8.21
CA LYS A 33 -26.31 11.62 -7.27
C LYS A 33 -27.09 11.13 -6.04
N GLY A 34 -26.47 11.21 -4.85
CA GLY A 34 -27.11 10.88 -3.58
C GLY A 34 -26.77 9.50 -2.99
N LYS A 35 -25.75 8.81 -3.47
CA LYS A 35 -25.23 7.60 -2.81
C LYS A 35 -23.75 7.76 -2.47
N TYR A 36 -23.29 7.07 -1.43
CA TYR A 36 -21.88 6.94 -1.07
C TYR A 36 -21.51 5.49 -0.81
N LEU A 37 -20.26 5.13 -0.99
CA LEU A 37 -19.75 3.82 -0.59
C LEU A 37 -19.72 3.77 0.94
N ALA A 38 -20.55 2.92 1.53
CA ALA A 38 -20.60 2.79 2.98
C ALA A 38 -19.65 1.72 3.51
N GLU A 39 -19.46 0.65 2.74
CA GLU A 39 -18.62 -0.47 3.15
C GLU A 39 -18.05 -1.18 1.91
N MET A 40 -16.78 -1.56 1.99
CA MET A 40 -16.13 -2.49 1.07
C MET A 40 -15.60 -3.66 1.89
N THR A 41 -15.95 -4.87 1.51
CA THR A 41 -15.47 -6.10 2.14
C THR A 41 -14.61 -6.88 1.17
N VAL A 42 -13.47 -7.37 1.63
CA VAL A 42 -12.58 -8.26 0.89
C VAL A 42 -12.60 -9.63 1.54
N THR A 43 -12.91 -10.65 0.77
CA THR A 43 -12.94 -12.04 1.22
C THR A 43 -11.85 -12.82 0.48
N ARG A 44 -11.03 -13.55 1.24
CA ARG A 44 -9.96 -14.41 0.70
C ARG A 44 -10.42 -15.85 0.61
N TYR A 45 -10.18 -16.49 -0.52
CA TYR A 45 -10.44 -17.90 -0.78
C TYR A 45 -9.10 -18.57 -1.16
N ASP A 46 -8.60 -19.43 -0.30
CA ASP A 46 -7.36 -20.17 -0.56
C ASP A 46 -7.61 -21.31 -1.55
N TRP A 47 -6.59 -21.62 -2.36
CA TRP A 47 -6.61 -22.77 -3.27
C TRP A 47 -5.72 -23.87 -2.71
N LYS A 48 -6.21 -25.11 -2.77
CA LYS A 48 -5.46 -26.31 -2.40
C LYS A 48 -5.71 -27.41 -3.43
N ASP A 49 -4.65 -28.05 -3.89
CA ASP A 49 -4.69 -29.16 -4.88
C ASP A 49 -5.51 -28.80 -6.14
N GLY A 50 -5.35 -27.56 -6.63
CA GLY A 50 -6.04 -27.04 -7.81
C GLY A 50 -7.52 -26.72 -7.62
N LYS A 51 -8.04 -26.76 -6.37
CA LYS A 51 -9.41 -26.41 -6.05
C LYS A 51 -9.47 -25.22 -5.12
N ARG A 52 -10.36 -24.29 -5.43
CA ARG A 52 -10.71 -23.17 -4.55
C ARG A 52 -11.49 -23.66 -3.34
N SER A 53 -11.20 -23.10 -2.17
CA SER A 53 -12.01 -23.30 -0.95
C SER A 53 -13.43 -22.79 -1.18
N ASP A 54 -14.43 -23.55 -0.70
CA ASP A 54 -15.83 -23.11 -0.70
C ASP A 54 -16.10 -22.07 0.39
N GLU A 55 -15.30 -22.09 1.47
CA GLU A 55 -15.39 -21.12 2.56
C GLU A 55 -14.37 -20.00 2.36
N GLY A 56 -14.88 -18.77 2.25
CA GLY A 56 -14.09 -17.56 2.25
C GLY A 56 -13.74 -17.11 3.67
N LYS A 57 -12.52 -16.58 3.84
CA LYS A 57 -12.08 -15.95 5.08
C LYS A 57 -12.16 -14.43 4.91
N LEU A 58 -12.77 -13.76 5.87
CA LEU A 58 -12.79 -12.31 5.89
C LEU A 58 -11.36 -11.77 5.98
N TYR A 59 -10.95 -11.02 4.95
CA TYR A 59 -9.58 -10.51 4.80
C TYR A 59 -9.48 -9.08 5.29
N GLN A 60 -10.35 -8.18 4.75
CA GLN A 60 -10.42 -6.77 5.13
C GLN A 60 -11.85 -6.25 5.03
N ILE A 61 -12.17 -5.24 5.87
CA ILE A 61 -13.39 -4.45 5.81
C ILE A 61 -13.00 -2.98 5.87
N TYR A 62 -13.54 -2.18 4.96
CA TYR A 62 -13.39 -0.74 4.93
C TYR A 62 -14.77 -0.12 5.10
N LYS A 63 -14.90 0.83 6.04
CA LYS A 63 -16.15 1.56 6.30
C LYS A 63 -15.94 3.04 6.05
N TYR A 64 -16.91 3.66 5.40
CA TYR A 64 -16.87 5.07 5.01
C TYR A 64 -18.08 5.81 5.54
N ASN A 65 -17.93 7.12 5.78
CA ASN A 65 -19.04 8.01 6.09
C ASN A 65 -19.65 8.60 4.80
N GLU A 66 -20.70 9.40 4.94
CA GLU A 66 -21.38 10.09 3.84
C GLU A 66 -20.55 11.18 3.12
N LYS A 67 -19.37 11.54 3.67
CA LYS A 67 -18.37 12.41 3.06
C LYS A 67 -17.31 11.62 2.29
N ASP A 68 -17.53 10.33 2.07
CA ASP A 68 -16.60 9.39 1.43
C ASP A 68 -15.25 9.24 2.18
N GLN A 69 -15.19 9.61 3.47
CA GLN A 69 -14.01 9.45 4.32
C GLN A 69 -14.01 8.06 4.97
N LEU A 70 -12.86 7.39 4.96
CA LEU A 70 -12.65 6.13 5.65
C LEU A 70 -12.79 6.35 7.17
N ILE A 71 -13.71 5.66 7.83
CA ILE A 71 -13.92 5.75 9.30
C ILE A 71 -13.42 4.53 10.05
N SER A 72 -13.25 3.39 9.37
CA SER A 72 -12.64 2.19 9.93
C SER A 72 -12.05 1.34 8.82
N GLN A 73 -10.88 0.78 9.06
CA GLN A 73 -10.34 -0.37 8.31
C GLN A 73 -10.07 -1.50 9.30
N GLU A 74 -10.72 -2.62 9.08
CA GLU A 74 -10.57 -3.82 9.87
C GLU A 74 -9.83 -4.87 9.06
N SER A 75 -8.84 -5.50 9.65
CA SER A 75 -8.04 -6.56 9.03
C SER A 75 -8.07 -7.81 9.89
N PRO A 76 -9.16 -8.59 9.86
CA PRO A 76 -9.32 -9.78 10.68
C PRO A 76 -8.21 -10.81 10.43
N TYR A 77 -7.77 -10.93 9.18
CA TYR A 77 -6.67 -11.81 8.78
C TYR A 77 -5.35 -11.45 9.45
N PHE A 78 -5.04 -10.15 9.57
CA PHE A 78 -3.82 -9.64 10.19
C PHE A 78 -4.00 -9.33 11.68
N GLY A 79 -5.22 -9.37 12.20
CA GLY A 79 -5.54 -9.20 13.62
C GLY A 79 -5.53 -7.75 14.11
N TYR A 80 -5.70 -6.75 13.24
CA TYR A 80 -5.75 -5.34 13.65
C TYR A 80 -6.97 -4.60 13.06
N ARG A 81 -7.34 -3.51 13.72
CA ARG A 81 -8.29 -2.49 13.25
C ARG A 81 -7.66 -1.12 13.38
N GLN A 82 -7.90 -0.27 12.41
CA GLN A 82 -7.48 1.13 12.44
C GLN A 82 -8.67 2.07 12.26
N THR A 83 -8.62 3.21 12.95
CA THR A 83 -9.67 4.23 12.94
C THR A 83 -9.04 5.60 12.68
N PRO A 84 -9.23 6.18 11.48
CA PRO A 84 -8.79 7.53 11.18
C PRO A 84 -9.61 8.58 11.93
N ILE A 85 -8.98 9.71 12.28
CA ILE A 85 -9.59 10.90 12.85
C ILE A 85 -9.30 12.08 11.92
N TYR A 86 -10.33 12.86 11.63
CA TYR A 86 -10.28 13.98 10.69
C TYR A 86 -10.49 15.30 11.42
N ASN A 87 -9.84 16.35 10.92
CA ASN A 87 -10.12 17.72 11.32
C ASN A 87 -11.37 18.27 10.58
N ASP A 88 -11.76 19.50 10.88
CA ASP A 88 -12.91 20.15 10.26
C ASP A 88 -12.76 20.37 8.75
N ASN A 89 -11.53 20.43 8.24
CA ASN A 89 -11.23 20.53 6.82
C ASN A 89 -11.31 19.19 6.08
N GLY A 90 -11.46 18.09 6.81
CA GLY A 90 -11.50 16.74 6.24
C GLY A 90 -10.14 16.07 6.10
N ASP A 91 -9.06 16.66 6.61
CA ASP A 91 -7.73 16.04 6.60
C ASP A 91 -7.62 15.00 7.72
N CYS A 92 -7.07 13.82 7.40
CA CYS A 92 -6.79 12.81 8.41
C CYS A 92 -5.57 13.22 9.24
N THR A 93 -5.80 13.63 10.49
CA THR A 93 -4.76 14.12 11.41
C THR A 93 -4.22 13.05 12.35
N GLU A 94 -4.99 12.00 12.60
CA GLU A 94 -4.60 10.92 13.49
C GLU A 94 -5.18 9.59 12.99
N GLN A 95 -4.54 8.48 13.33
CA GLN A 95 -5.00 7.13 13.02
C GLN A 95 -4.69 6.23 14.21
N LYS A 96 -5.74 5.72 14.86
CA LYS A 96 -5.63 4.82 16.01
C LYS A 96 -5.63 3.36 15.59
N PHE A 97 -4.85 2.54 16.28
CA PHE A 97 -4.72 1.11 16.04
C PHE A 97 -5.19 0.30 17.24
N TYR A 98 -5.90 -0.78 16.95
CA TYR A 98 -6.46 -1.70 17.93
C TYR A 98 -6.23 -3.14 17.50
N ASN A 99 -6.13 -4.04 18.47
CA ASN A 99 -6.23 -5.46 18.19
C ASN A 99 -7.65 -5.78 17.72
N TYR A 100 -7.79 -6.46 16.59
CA TYR A 100 -9.12 -6.74 16.01
C TYR A 100 -9.99 -7.61 16.91
N LYS A 101 -9.40 -8.59 17.64
CA LYS A 101 -10.15 -9.55 18.44
C LYS A 101 -10.47 -9.06 19.84
N THR A 102 -9.51 -8.39 20.48
CA THR A 102 -9.60 -7.97 21.88
C THR A 102 -10.01 -6.51 22.05
N ASP A 103 -10.03 -5.74 20.98
CA ASP A 103 -10.21 -4.28 20.96
C ASP A 103 -9.18 -3.52 21.80
N GLU A 104 -8.08 -4.18 22.17
CA GLU A 104 -6.98 -3.57 22.93
C GLU A 104 -6.31 -2.49 22.09
N TYR A 105 -6.09 -1.32 22.70
CA TYR A 105 -5.40 -0.20 22.06
C TYR A 105 -3.91 -0.52 21.87
N LEU A 106 -3.41 -0.36 20.64
CA LEU A 106 -2.03 -0.66 20.26
C LEU A 106 -1.15 0.59 20.10
N GLY A 107 -1.75 1.75 19.89
CA GLY A 107 -1.06 2.99 19.63
C GLY A 107 -1.74 3.83 18.54
N TYR A 108 -1.07 4.89 18.10
CA TYR A 108 -1.59 5.77 17.06
C TYR A 108 -0.49 6.40 16.23
N ASN A 109 -0.86 6.85 15.04
CA ASN A 109 -0.07 7.73 14.22
C ASN A 109 -0.68 9.12 14.23
N LYS A 110 0.12 10.14 14.51
CA LYS A 110 -0.23 11.56 14.27
C LYS A 110 0.32 11.97 12.92
N ARG A 111 -0.44 12.78 12.18
CA ARG A 111 -0.10 13.23 10.84
C ARG A 111 -0.06 14.75 10.79
N GLU A 112 0.98 15.28 10.17
CA GLU A 112 1.15 16.70 9.93
C GLU A 112 1.43 16.92 8.44
N LEU A 113 0.63 17.78 7.81
CA LEU A 113 0.77 18.14 6.40
C LEU A 113 1.15 19.62 6.30
N ASN A 114 2.31 19.91 5.74
CA ASN A 114 2.73 21.25 5.38
C ASN A 114 2.73 21.39 3.85
N LEU A 115 1.64 21.90 3.30
CA LEU A 115 1.48 22.08 1.86
C LEU A 115 2.46 23.12 1.27
N ALA A 116 2.83 24.15 2.04
CA ALA A 116 3.74 25.19 1.57
C ALA A 116 5.14 24.63 1.27
N ASP A 117 5.59 23.69 2.09
CA ASP A 117 6.90 23.05 1.96
C ASP A 117 6.83 21.71 1.22
N SER A 118 5.63 21.27 0.82
CA SER A 118 5.38 19.95 0.21
C SER A 118 5.90 18.79 1.09
N VAL A 119 5.66 18.91 2.40
CA VAL A 119 6.12 17.95 3.41
C VAL A 119 4.94 17.31 4.12
N PHE A 120 5.02 15.99 4.32
CA PHE A 120 4.09 15.21 5.12
C PHE A 120 4.87 14.44 6.18
N ILE A 121 4.45 14.51 7.45
CA ILE A 121 5.13 13.84 8.57
C ILE A 121 4.15 12.93 9.28
N ILE A 122 4.61 11.73 9.60
CA ILE A 122 3.92 10.75 10.44
C ILE A 122 4.75 10.52 11.71
N TYR A 123 4.15 10.75 12.86
CA TYR A 123 4.68 10.38 14.16
C TYR A 123 3.96 9.14 14.65
N SER A 124 4.68 8.06 14.94
CA SER A 124 4.11 6.79 15.42
C SER A 124 4.34 6.63 16.91
N TYR A 125 3.27 6.40 17.65
CA TYR A 125 3.27 6.24 19.10
C TYR A 125 2.78 4.83 19.49
N ASN A 126 3.39 4.26 20.50
CA ASN A 126 2.94 2.99 21.08
C ASN A 126 1.72 3.20 22.02
N TRP A 127 1.23 2.12 22.60
CA TRP A 127 0.09 2.11 23.53
C TRP A 127 0.31 2.91 24.81
N LYS A 128 1.56 3.22 25.18
CA LYS A 128 1.93 4.09 26.33
C LYS A 128 2.04 5.58 25.93
N ASN A 129 1.74 5.94 24.69
CA ASN A 129 1.96 7.26 24.10
C ASN A 129 3.46 7.66 24.03
N GLU A 130 4.37 6.71 23.97
CA GLU A 130 5.79 6.95 23.73
C GLU A 130 6.03 7.01 22.22
N LEU A 131 6.77 8.02 21.74
CA LEU A 131 7.16 8.14 20.34
C LEU A 131 8.09 6.99 19.97
N VAL A 132 7.73 6.24 18.94
CA VAL A 132 8.49 5.08 18.45
C VAL A 132 9.27 5.42 17.20
N SER A 133 8.65 6.10 16.25
CA SER A 133 9.28 6.52 15.01
C SER A 133 8.64 7.77 14.42
N THR A 134 9.45 8.49 13.64
CA THR A 134 9.02 9.63 12.83
C THR A 134 9.36 9.35 11.39
N THR A 135 8.39 9.46 10.49
CA THR A 135 8.60 9.34 9.03
C THR A 135 8.22 10.64 8.35
N LYS A 136 9.18 11.23 7.64
CA LYS A 136 9.00 12.47 6.86
C LYS A 136 9.03 12.14 5.37
N TYR A 137 8.04 12.63 4.65
CA TYR A 137 7.93 12.54 3.19
C TYR A 137 8.07 13.92 2.58
N GLU A 138 8.91 14.06 1.57
CA GLU A 138 9.14 15.30 0.84
C GLU A 138 8.77 15.09 -0.64
N TYR A 139 7.99 16.01 -1.21
CA TYR A 139 7.44 15.90 -2.56
C TYR A 139 7.89 17.07 -3.45
N THR A 140 7.89 16.86 -4.76
CA THR A 140 7.96 17.96 -5.73
C THR A 140 6.64 18.72 -5.75
N TYR A 141 6.61 19.90 -6.39
CA TYR A 141 5.38 20.64 -6.67
C TYR A 141 4.33 19.82 -7.45
N GLY A 142 4.74 18.81 -8.24
CA GLY A 142 3.86 17.86 -8.93
C GLY A 142 3.52 16.60 -8.14
N TYR A 143 3.65 16.61 -6.80
CA TYR A 143 3.37 15.51 -5.87
C TYR A 143 4.17 14.22 -6.12
N LYS A 144 5.31 14.29 -6.82
CA LYS A 144 6.24 13.17 -6.89
C LYS A 144 7.07 13.10 -5.62
N LEU A 145 7.09 11.95 -4.96
CA LEU A 145 7.93 11.71 -3.78
C LEU A 145 9.41 11.80 -4.18
N ILE A 146 10.18 12.65 -3.49
CA ILE A 146 11.62 12.82 -3.75
C ILE A 146 12.47 12.31 -2.59
N ARG A 147 11.91 12.27 -1.38
CA ARG A 147 12.63 11.79 -0.20
C ARG A 147 11.66 11.24 0.84
N GLU A 148 12.04 10.14 1.45
CA GLU A 148 11.45 9.62 2.68
C GLU A 148 12.54 9.48 3.72
N THR A 149 12.31 9.95 4.92
CA THR A 149 13.24 9.83 6.06
C THR A 149 12.52 9.17 7.20
N GLU A 150 12.99 7.99 7.62
CA GLU A 150 12.53 7.31 8.81
C GLU A 150 13.54 7.47 9.94
N ILE A 151 13.08 7.89 11.11
CA ILE A 151 13.84 7.97 12.34
C ILE A 151 13.22 7.01 13.35
N ILE A 152 14.02 6.14 13.94
CA ILE A 152 13.56 5.21 14.98
C ILE A 152 13.81 5.85 16.35
N ASP A 153 12.86 6.70 16.79
CA ASP A 153 13.00 7.52 18.00
C ASP A 153 13.20 6.70 19.27
N SER A 154 12.65 5.47 19.33
CA SER A 154 12.75 4.58 20.48
C SER A 154 14.17 4.09 20.78
N ILE A 155 15.10 4.15 19.82
CA ILE A 155 16.50 3.72 19.97
C ILE A 155 17.49 4.86 19.72
N GLY A 156 17.03 6.05 19.33
CA GLY A 156 17.84 7.25 19.17
C GLY A 156 17.70 7.89 17.80
N LYS A 157 17.83 9.21 17.76
CA LYS A 157 17.61 10.03 16.55
C LYS A 157 18.60 9.74 15.41
N ASP A 158 19.71 9.07 15.69
CA ASP A 158 20.70 8.67 14.68
C ASP A 158 20.37 7.32 14.02
N HIS A 159 19.31 6.65 14.50
CA HIS A 159 18.89 5.37 13.94
C HIS A 159 17.72 5.58 12.99
N GLY A 160 17.91 5.18 11.75
CA GLY A 160 16.91 5.32 10.72
C GLY A 160 17.48 5.14 9.34
N LYS A 161 16.65 5.45 8.35
CA LYS A 161 16.94 5.27 6.92
C LYS A 161 16.43 6.44 6.12
N ILE A 162 17.07 6.68 4.98
CA ILE A 162 16.67 7.69 4.01
C ILE A 162 16.50 7.01 2.65
N TRP A 163 15.32 7.14 2.06
CA TRP A 163 15.06 6.80 0.66
C TRP A 163 15.05 8.07 -0.16
N THR A 164 15.85 8.12 -1.20
CA THR A 164 15.87 9.22 -2.17
C THR A 164 15.36 8.73 -3.51
N TYR A 165 14.43 9.47 -4.10
CA TYR A 165 13.77 9.11 -5.35
C TYR A 165 14.16 10.10 -6.43
N SER A 166 14.63 9.61 -7.57
CA SER A 166 14.86 10.40 -8.77
C SER A 166 14.16 9.80 -9.97
N TYR A 167 13.70 10.66 -10.87
CA TYR A 167 12.88 10.27 -12.00
C TYR A 167 13.48 10.82 -13.29
N SER A 168 13.50 9.99 -14.33
CA SER A 168 13.68 10.39 -15.70
C SER A 168 12.46 9.98 -16.53
N GLU A 169 12.50 10.15 -17.85
CA GLU A 169 11.35 9.86 -18.71
C GLU A 169 10.78 8.46 -18.51
N ASN A 170 11.64 7.44 -18.49
CA ASN A 170 11.25 6.03 -18.43
C ASN A 170 11.91 5.27 -17.27
N THR A 171 12.51 5.97 -16.31
CA THR A 171 13.15 5.32 -15.17
C THR A 171 12.86 6.03 -13.86
N GLN A 172 12.82 5.24 -12.79
CA GLN A 172 12.82 5.70 -11.41
C GLN A 172 14.03 5.09 -10.72
N THR A 173 14.84 5.90 -10.05
CA THR A 173 15.92 5.41 -9.19
C THR A 173 15.56 5.67 -7.73
N ILE A 174 15.76 4.66 -6.89
CA ILE A 174 15.54 4.71 -5.44
C ILE A 174 16.86 4.35 -4.78
N GLU A 175 17.36 5.22 -3.92
CA GLU A 175 18.58 4.99 -3.13
C GLU A 175 18.19 4.96 -1.64
N LEU A 176 18.55 3.88 -0.97
CA LEU A 176 18.39 3.70 0.47
C LEU A 176 19.75 3.89 1.14
N THR A 177 19.82 4.84 2.06
CA THR A 177 21.02 5.14 2.84
C THR A 177 20.74 5.04 4.33
N ASN A 178 21.79 4.80 5.10
CA ASN A 178 21.76 4.86 6.55
C ASN A 178 21.68 6.32 7.00
N LEU A 179 20.78 6.63 7.93
CA LEU A 179 20.60 8.00 8.45
C LEU A 179 21.85 8.49 9.19
N LYS A 180 22.56 7.60 9.91
CA LYS A 180 23.68 7.95 10.79
C LYS A 180 24.93 8.42 10.05
N ASP A 181 25.31 7.71 8.98
CA ASP A 181 26.60 7.93 8.30
C ASP A 181 26.44 8.14 6.78
N GLY A 182 25.22 8.09 6.27
CA GLY A 182 24.94 8.27 4.83
C GLY A 182 25.39 7.11 3.96
N SER A 183 25.85 5.99 4.53
CA SER A 183 26.29 4.83 3.76
C SER A 183 25.15 4.28 2.91
N LEU A 184 25.43 3.94 1.65
CA LEU A 184 24.47 3.37 0.73
C LEU A 184 24.19 1.91 1.09
N ILE A 185 22.92 1.59 1.38
CA ILE A 185 22.46 0.24 1.73
C ILE A 185 21.94 -0.46 0.48
N GLU A 186 21.15 0.24 -0.34
CA GLU A 186 20.50 -0.32 -1.50
C GLU A 186 20.32 0.74 -2.58
N LYS A 187 20.45 0.32 -3.84
CA LYS A 187 20.09 1.12 -5.01
C LYS A 187 19.20 0.30 -5.93
N GLN A 188 17.99 0.77 -6.15
CA GLN A 188 17.05 0.19 -7.08
C GLN A 188 16.86 1.09 -8.29
N VAL A 189 16.88 0.51 -9.48
CA VAL A 189 16.57 1.19 -10.74
C VAL A 189 15.39 0.46 -11.38
N ASN A 190 14.29 1.17 -11.57
CA ASN A 190 13.08 0.69 -12.23
C ASN A 190 13.00 1.24 -13.64
N GLU A 191 12.85 0.37 -14.64
CA GLU A 191 12.42 0.75 -15.99
C GLU A 191 10.90 0.77 -16.02
N LEU A 192 10.31 1.85 -16.58
CA LEU A 192 8.87 2.09 -16.53
C LEU A 192 8.24 1.94 -17.92
N ASP A 193 7.01 1.43 -17.99
CA ASP A 193 6.18 1.49 -19.19
C ASP A 193 5.51 2.87 -19.34
N SER A 194 4.73 3.05 -20.42
CA SER A 194 4.00 4.29 -20.70
C SER A 194 2.91 4.64 -19.67
N TYR A 195 2.52 3.70 -18.81
CA TYR A 195 1.58 3.90 -17.70
C TYR A 195 2.30 4.18 -16.37
N GLY A 196 3.65 4.18 -16.35
CA GLY A 196 4.45 4.40 -15.16
C GLY A 196 4.65 3.15 -14.29
N ASN A 197 4.30 1.96 -14.78
CA ASN A 197 4.51 0.71 -14.07
C ASN A 197 5.92 0.16 -14.35
N ALA A 198 6.59 -0.35 -13.31
CA ALA A 198 7.92 -0.94 -13.47
C ALA A 198 7.85 -2.22 -14.30
N THR A 199 8.57 -2.26 -15.43
CA THR A 199 8.73 -3.45 -16.29
C THR A 199 9.98 -4.25 -15.94
N LYS A 200 10.99 -3.56 -15.39
CA LYS A 200 12.19 -4.19 -14.84
C LYS A 200 12.61 -3.44 -13.58
N ALA A 201 13.08 -4.17 -12.57
CA ALA A 201 13.75 -3.59 -11.41
C ALA A 201 15.10 -4.26 -11.24
N THR A 202 16.16 -3.45 -11.14
CA THR A 202 17.52 -3.90 -10.80
C THR A 202 17.84 -3.36 -9.42
N ILE A 203 18.08 -4.26 -8.46
CA ILE A 203 18.36 -3.93 -7.06
C ILE A 203 19.78 -4.35 -6.73
N ASN A 204 20.61 -3.38 -6.32
CA ASN A 204 21.94 -3.60 -5.81
C ASN A 204 21.94 -3.42 -4.30
N VAL A 205 22.28 -4.46 -3.56
CA VAL A 205 22.37 -4.42 -2.08
C VAL A 205 23.84 -4.36 -1.69
N PHE A 206 24.20 -3.38 -0.87
CA PHE A 206 25.56 -3.11 -0.42
C PHE A 206 25.72 -3.62 1.02
N TYR A 207 26.73 -4.43 1.25
CA TYR A 207 27.08 -4.95 2.57
C TYR A 207 28.47 -4.48 2.96
N ASP A 208 28.68 -4.06 4.21
CA ASP A 208 29.96 -3.55 4.73
C ASP A 208 31.12 -4.52 4.56
N PHE A 209 30.83 -5.82 4.48
CA PHE A 209 31.81 -6.89 4.34
C PHE A 209 32.03 -7.38 2.89
N ALA A 210 31.26 -6.87 1.93
CA ALA A 210 31.31 -7.33 0.54
C ALA A 210 32.10 -6.36 -0.34
N LEU A 211 33.01 -6.89 -1.19
CA LEU A 211 33.79 -6.10 -2.13
C LEU A 211 32.95 -5.53 -3.30
N SER A 212 31.77 -6.09 -3.53
CA SER A 212 30.82 -5.66 -4.56
C SER A 212 29.39 -5.88 -4.09
N PRO A 213 28.41 -5.09 -4.59
CA PRO A 213 27.01 -5.28 -4.25
C PRO A 213 26.49 -6.61 -4.80
N ILE A 214 25.50 -7.17 -4.10
CA ILE A 214 24.71 -8.28 -4.63
C ILE A 214 23.60 -7.69 -5.49
N THR A 215 23.53 -8.10 -6.76
CA THR A 215 22.55 -7.61 -7.71
C THR A 215 21.41 -8.60 -7.88
N HIS A 216 20.17 -8.12 -7.77
CA HIS A 216 18.95 -8.84 -8.07
C HIS A 216 18.24 -8.16 -9.24
N GLU A 217 17.76 -8.95 -10.19
CA GLU A 217 16.93 -8.46 -11.28
C GLU A 217 15.53 -9.07 -11.21
N TYR A 218 14.53 -8.22 -11.38
CA TYR A 218 13.12 -8.58 -11.40
C TYR A 218 12.50 -8.06 -12.68
N THR A 219 11.66 -8.87 -13.32
CA THR A 219 10.92 -8.43 -14.51
C THR A 219 9.43 -8.53 -14.25
N PHE A 220 8.70 -7.56 -14.81
CA PHE A 220 7.25 -7.49 -14.71
C PHE A 220 6.65 -7.34 -16.11
N LYS A 221 5.50 -7.97 -16.34
CA LYS A 221 4.73 -7.81 -17.57
C LYS A 221 3.30 -7.49 -17.20
N TYR A 222 2.71 -6.55 -17.91
CA TYR A 222 1.34 -6.10 -17.69
C TYR A 222 0.53 -6.28 -18.96
N ASN A 223 -0.70 -6.77 -18.81
CA ASN A 223 -1.71 -6.72 -19.83
C ASN A 223 -2.76 -5.73 -19.38
N TYR A 224 -3.16 -4.84 -20.26
CA TYR A 224 -4.13 -3.79 -19.99
C TYR A 224 -5.40 -4.00 -20.84
N ASP A 225 -6.53 -3.53 -20.34
CA ASP A 225 -7.74 -3.40 -21.14
C ASP A 225 -7.71 -2.08 -21.97
N SER A 226 -8.77 -1.85 -22.71
CA SER A 226 -8.91 -0.64 -23.56
C SER A 226 -9.02 0.67 -22.75
N GLN A 227 -9.26 0.59 -21.44
CA GLN A 227 -9.32 1.74 -20.52
C GLN A 227 -7.99 1.95 -19.76
N GLY A 228 -6.95 1.16 -20.06
CA GLY A 228 -5.65 1.24 -19.40
C GLY A 228 -5.60 0.58 -18.02
N ARG A 229 -6.63 -0.21 -17.63
CA ARG A 229 -6.64 -0.94 -16.36
C ARG A 229 -5.85 -2.25 -16.50
N ILE A 230 -5.13 -2.63 -15.47
CA ILE A 230 -4.34 -3.87 -15.48
C ILE A 230 -5.27 -5.08 -15.41
N LEU A 231 -5.26 -5.92 -16.45
CA LEU A 231 -5.95 -7.23 -16.45
C LEU A 231 -5.08 -8.32 -15.85
N ARG A 232 -3.77 -8.25 -16.07
CA ARG A 232 -2.82 -9.22 -15.54
C ARG A 232 -1.47 -8.56 -15.31
N LYS A 233 -0.88 -8.84 -14.15
CA LYS A 233 0.52 -8.53 -13.81
C LYS A 233 1.23 -9.86 -13.62
N THR A 234 2.35 -10.06 -14.33
CA THR A 234 3.23 -11.21 -14.14
C THR A 234 4.56 -10.72 -13.58
N HIS A 235 5.16 -11.43 -12.65
CA HIS A 235 6.49 -11.12 -12.15
C HIS A 235 7.39 -12.35 -12.24
N SER A 236 8.67 -12.10 -12.51
CA SER A 236 9.73 -13.07 -12.43
C SER A 236 10.74 -12.56 -11.42
N THR A 237 10.73 -13.18 -10.26
CA THR A 237 11.63 -12.93 -9.15
C THR A 237 12.34 -14.24 -8.82
N VAL A 238 12.76 -14.45 -7.57
CA VAL A 238 13.18 -15.78 -7.07
C VAL A 238 12.04 -16.80 -7.22
N SER A 239 10.80 -16.32 -7.29
CA SER A 239 9.58 -17.04 -7.63
C SER A 239 8.98 -16.51 -8.94
N GLN A 240 8.17 -17.31 -9.63
CA GLN A 240 7.35 -16.88 -10.76
C GLN A 240 5.91 -16.75 -10.28
N GLY A 241 5.30 -15.60 -10.52
CA GLY A 241 3.95 -15.37 -10.09
C GLY A 241 3.17 -14.43 -11.02
N TYR A 242 1.87 -14.42 -10.81
CA TYR A 242 0.99 -13.49 -11.50
C TYR A 242 -0.20 -13.10 -10.62
N THR A 243 -0.77 -11.95 -10.92
CA THR A 243 -2.06 -11.49 -10.41
C THR A 243 -2.96 -11.15 -11.59
N GLU A 244 -4.18 -11.68 -11.60
CA GLU A 244 -5.22 -11.37 -12.58
C GLU A 244 -6.34 -10.58 -11.91
N TYR A 245 -6.84 -9.58 -12.61
CA TYR A 245 -7.88 -8.68 -12.13
C TYR A 245 -9.14 -8.81 -12.98
N THR A 246 -10.30 -8.82 -12.33
CA THR A 246 -11.59 -8.61 -12.97
C THR A 246 -12.27 -7.40 -12.37
N TYR A 247 -13.05 -6.69 -13.17
CA TYR A 247 -13.67 -5.44 -12.78
C TYR A 247 -15.20 -5.53 -12.90
N ASN A 248 -15.88 -4.76 -12.09
CA ASN A 248 -17.30 -4.46 -12.24
C ASN A 248 -17.48 -3.46 -13.40
N ASN A 249 -18.72 -3.28 -13.86
CA ASN A 249 -19.05 -2.34 -14.93
C ASN A 249 -18.70 -0.88 -14.58
N ASP A 250 -18.72 -0.53 -13.30
CA ASP A 250 -18.33 0.80 -12.80
C ASP A 250 -16.81 0.99 -12.64
N GLY A 251 -16.01 0.01 -13.07
CA GLY A 251 -14.55 0.06 -13.00
C GLY A 251 -13.95 -0.35 -11.65
N THR A 252 -14.75 -0.60 -10.62
CA THR A 252 -14.24 -1.12 -9.34
C THR A 252 -13.74 -2.55 -9.50
N ILE A 253 -12.74 -2.95 -8.70
CA ILE A 253 -12.21 -4.32 -8.72
C ILE A 253 -13.28 -5.27 -8.19
N LYS A 254 -13.59 -6.31 -8.97
CA LYS A 254 -14.50 -7.38 -8.57
C LYS A 254 -13.74 -8.53 -7.91
N LYS A 255 -12.60 -8.91 -8.49
CA LYS A 255 -11.82 -10.04 -8.05
C LYS A 255 -10.35 -9.87 -8.43
N GLU A 256 -9.46 -10.33 -7.56
CA GLU A 256 -8.06 -10.59 -7.84
C GLU A 256 -7.79 -12.09 -7.70
N HIS A 257 -7.08 -12.66 -8.65
CA HIS A 257 -6.56 -14.03 -8.56
C HIS A 257 -5.04 -13.96 -8.50
N TYR A 258 -4.47 -14.38 -7.38
CA TYR A 258 -3.03 -14.42 -7.15
C TYR A 258 -2.52 -15.84 -7.22
N ALA A 259 -1.41 -16.04 -7.93
CA ALA A 259 -0.72 -17.32 -7.98
C ALA A 259 0.79 -17.11 -7.95
N GLU A 260 1.48 -17.74 -7.03
CA GLU A 260 2.93 -17.70 -6.89
C GLU A 260 3.51 -19.10 -6.69
N ALA A 261 4.56 -19.42 -7.43
CA ALA A 261 5.36 -20.62 -7.24
C ALA A 261 6.60 -20.24 -6.40
N LEU A 262 6.57 -20.54 -5.12
CA LEU A 262 7.71 -20.41 -4.22
C LEU A 262 8.54 -21.70 -4.29
N ASN A 263 9.68 -21.66 -5.00
CA ASN A 263 10.45 -22.83 -5.36
C ASN A 263 9.61 -23.89 -6.14
N THR A 264 10.14 -25.06 -6.42
CA THR A 264 9.45 -26.06 -7.27
C THR A 264 8.23 -26.71 -6.60
N ASP A 265 8.05 -26.59 -5.28
CA ASP A 265 7.10 -27.43 -4.52
C ASP A 265 6.04 -26.65 -3.73
N TYR A 266 6.21 -25.35 -3.51
CA TYR A 266 5.24 -24.55 -2.75
C TYR A 266 4.55 -23.54 -3.66
N LYS A 267 3.22 -23.66 -3.77
CA LYS A 267 2.40 -22.70 -4.52
C LYS A 267 1.45 -22.01 -3.56
N GLU A 268 1.56 -20.69 -3.47
CA GLU A 268 0.54 -19.87 -2.84
C GLU A 268 -0.45 -19.42 -3.93
N ILE A 269 -1.70 -19.85 -3.82
CA ILE A 269 -2.77 -19.46 -4.74
C ILE A 269 -3.97 -19.04 -3.91
N TYR A 270 -4.51 -17.86 -4.18
CA TYR A 270 -5.74 -17.38 -3.55
C TYR A 270 -6.50 -16.41 -4.45
N ASP A 271 -7.80 -16.29 -4.18
CA ASP A 271 -8.66 -15.25 -4.73
C ASP A 271 -9.00 -14.24 -3.64
N LEU A 272 -9.04 -12.96 -4.00
CA LEU A 272 -9.68 -11.91 -3.21
C LEU A 272 -10.93 -11.46 -3.95
N GLU A 273 -12.08 -11.54 -3.31
CA GLU A 273 -13.35 -11.05 -3.84
C GLU A 273 -13.79 -9.80 -3.10
N TYR A 274 -14.23 -8.80 -3.86
CA TYR A 274 -14.58 -7.48 -3.37
C TYR A 274 -16.10 -7.30 -3.43
N THR A 275 -16.69 -6.92 -2.31
CA THR A 275 -18.12 -6.61 -2.18
C THR A 275 -18.28 -5.17 -1.75
N TYR A 276 -19.14 -4.43 -2.44
CA TYR A 276 -19.38 -3.01 -2.23
C TYR A 276 -20.83 -2.79 -1.77
N LYS A 277 -21.02 -2.00 -0.71
CA LYS A 277 -22.31 -1.65 -0.15
C LYS A 277 -22.47 -0.14 -0.15
N TYR A 278 -23.43 0.33 -0.90
CA TYR A 278 -23.76 1.76 -1.03
C TYR A 278 -24.95 2.12 -0.16
N LYS A 279 -24.95 3.35 0.38
CA LYS A 279 -26.07 3.97 1.09
C LYS A 279 -26.47 5.28 0.42
N LYS A 280 -27.70 5.72 0.64
CA LYS A 280 -28.15 7.06 0.24
C LYS A 280 -27.47 8.12 1.13
N LYS A 281 -27.06 9.22 0.52
CA LYS A 281 -26.64 10.45 1.24
C LYS A 281 -27.84 11.11 1.86
#